data_e10a67c80a16f91723a9ac3c51e47ab7
#
_entry.id   e10a67c80a16f91723a9ac3c51e47ab7
#
_cell.length_a   1.000
_cell.length_b   1.000
_cell.length_c   1.000
_cell.angle_alpha   90.00
_cell.angle_beta   90.00
_cell.angle_gamma   90.00
#
_symmetry.space_group_name_H-M   'P 1'
#
loop_
_entity.id
_entity.type
_entity.pdbx_description
1 polymer ?
#
loop_
_entity_poly.entity_id
_entity_poly.type
_entity_poly.pdbx_seq_one_letter_code
_entity_poly.pdbx_strand_id
1 'polypeptide(L)'
;MKTHPLRRLIPCLAVMGCLVVPSAFAQDSGYAYGGLSVGQSRARIDQQRITAGLLGAGLATTKFDSDNNGSAYKLFGGYQFHPNFALEAGFFDLGSFGFAATTVPTGTLNGRMRVQGLNLDLVGILPLSERWSATARVGMQNARTRDRFRSTGVVALQNPTPSERDTNYKLGIGLQFAVNPSMLVRLDAERYRINDAVGNRGDVNMVSLSLVFPFGRMAAPAPRTTLAPVYGVPVAAVPAAVLVATSERRFDLDFSGTR
;
A
#
# COMPACT_ATOMS: atom_id res chain seq x y z
N MET A 1 9.96 5.02 58.24
CA MET A 1 10.74 4.53 57.09
C MET A 1 9.78 4.35 55.92
N LYS A 2 9.77 5.23 54.95
CA LYS A 2 8.92 5.19 53.75
C LYS A 2 9.80 4.74 52.59
N THR A 3 9.60 3.53 52.10
CA THR A 3 10.28 2.99 50.94
C THR A 3 9.54 3.40 49.68
N HIS A 4 10.17 4.21 48.84
CA HIS A 4 9.70 4.57 47.50
C HIS A 4 9.95 3.39 46.55
N PRO A 5 8.97 2.97 45.73
CA PRO A 5 9.25 2.03 44.65
C PRO A 5 9.87 2.79 43.47
N LEU A 6 11.05 2.36 43.05
CA LEU A 6 11.73 2.79 41.83
C LEU A 6 10.82 2.59 40.62
N ARG A 7 10.42 3.66 39.98
CA ARG A 7 9.86 3.67 38.64
C ARG A 7 10.95 3.19 37.65
N ARG A 8 10.85 1.95 37.20
CA ARG A 8 11.67 1.46 36.07
C ARG A 8 11.23 2.18 34.80
N LEU A 9 12.00 3.15 34.38
CA LEU A 9 12.02 3.69 33.03
C LEU A 9 12.57 2.58 32.11
N ILE A 10 11.68 1.92 31.39
CA ILE A 10 12.06 1.04 30.28
C ILE A 10 12.28 1.98 29.08
N PRO A 11 13.52 2.13 28.59
CA PRO A 11 13.74 2.86 27.34
C PRO A 11 13.11 2.04 26.22
N CYS A 12 12.19 2.64 25.45
CA CYS A 12 11.80 2.16 24.14
C CYS A 12 13.04 2.17 23.24
N LEU A 13 13.79 1.07 23.28
CA LEU A 13 14.84 0.80 22.31
C LEU A 13 14.12 0.51 20.98
N ALA A 14 14.18 1.49 20.09
CA ALA A 14 13.78 1.33 18.70
C ALA A 14 14.68 0.23 18.10
N VAL A 15 14.13 -0.97 18.00
CA VAL A 15 14.71 -2.04 17.20
C VAL A 15 14.45 -1.66 15.74
N MET A 16 15.32 -0.84 15.21
CA MET A 16 15.53 -0.65 13.79
C MET A 16 16.35 -1.87 13.33
N GLY A 17 15.66 -3.03 13.30
CA GLY A 17 16.21 -4.25 12.73
C GLY A 17 16.42 -4.02 11.25
N CYS A 18 17.67 -3.80 10.85
CA CYS A 18 18.10 -3.99 9.47
C CYS A 18 17.67 -5.41 9.07
N LEU A 19 16.60 -5.52 8.29
CA LEU A 19 16.30 -6.71 7.52
C LEU A 19 17.43 -6.86 6.50
N VAL A 20 18.51 -7.52 6.91
CA VAL A 20 19.48 -8.10 6.00
C VAL A 20 18.74 -9.21 5.27
N VAL A 21 18.16 -8.89 4.13
CA VAL A 21 17.57 -9.86 3.22
C VAL A 21 18.77 -10.63 2.62
N PRO A 22 18.92 -11.94 2.85
CA PRO A 22 19.95 -12.71 2.19
C PRO A 22 19.70 -12.67 0.68
N SER A 23 20.68 -12.17 -0.08
CA SER A 23 20.69 -12.04 -1.54
C SER A 23 20.85 -13.40 -2.27
N ALA A 24 20.14 -14.43 -1.87
CA ALA A 24 20.35 -15.80 -2.35
C ALA A 24 19.18 -16.39 -3.13
N PHE A 25 18.34 -15.56 -3.78
CA PHE A 25 17.33 -16.06 -4.73
C PHE A 25 17.40 -15.23 -6.01
N ALA A 26 18.43 -15.50 -6.81
CA ALA A 26 18.53 -15.01 -8.18
C ALA A 26 17.94 -16.06 -9.12
N GLN A 27 16.59 -16.05 -9.30
CA GLN A 27 15.90 -16.51 -10.52
C GLN A 27 14.39 -16.31 -10.34
N ASP A 28 13.77 -15.50 -11.20
CA ASP A 28 12.39 -14.97 -11.14
C ASP A 28 12.14 -14.09 -9.92
N SER A 29 12.78 -12.98 -9.96
CA SER A 29 13.13 -12.18 -8.82
C SER A 29 11.97 -11.36 -8.33
N GLY A 30 11.38 -11.82 -7.25
CA GLY A 30 10.64 -10.94 -6.38
C GLY A 30 11.52 -9.75 -5.96
N TYR A 31 10.89 -8.63 -5.65
CA TYR A 31 11.58 -7.44 -5.15
C TYR A 31 10.92 -6.91 -3.88
N ALA A 32 11.75 -6.31 -3.01
CA ALA A 32 11.26 -5.60 -1.84
C ALA A 32 10.84 -4.18 -2.22
N TYR A 33 9.91 -3.62 -1.47
CA TYR A 33 9.52 -2.22 -1.60
C TYR A 33 9.16 -1.63 -0.25
N GLY A 34 9.25 -0.31 -0.14
CA GLY A 34 8.77 0.44 1.00
C GLY A 34 7.91 1.60 0.54
N GLY A 35 7.04 2.08 1.42
CA GLY A 35 6.19 3.20 1.06
C GLY A 35 5.58 3.88 2.26
N LEU A 36 5.05 5.07 1.98
CA LEU A 36 4.31 5.88 2.93
C LEU A 36 3.02 6.35 2.29
N SER A 37 1.97 6.43 3.11
CA SER A 37 0.65 6.90 2.70
C SER A 37 0.20 8.04 3.59
N VAL A 38 -0.50 8.99 2.98
CA VAL A 38 -1.25 10.03 3.66
C VAL A 38 -2.69 10.02 3.14
N GLY A 39 -3.65 10.28 4.01
CA GLY A 39 -5.04 10.20 3.60
C GLY A 39 -6.01 10.67 4.66
N GLN A 40 -7.26 10.38 4.40
CA GLN A 40 -8.35 10.64 5.32
C GLN A 40 -9.02 9.34 5.71
N SER A 41 -9.37 9.24 6.97
CA SER A 41 -10.15 8.16 7.54
C SER A 41 -11.51 8.65 7.97
N ARG A 42 -12.50 7.77 7.95
CA ARG A 42 -13.86 8.04 8.40
C ARG A 42 -14.35 6.88 9.26
N ALA A 43 -14.61 7.18 10.52
CA ALA A 43 -15.25 6.25 11.44
C ALA A 43 -16.77 6.45 11.44
N ARG A 44 -17.53 5.40 11.72
CA ARG A 44 -18.96 5.50 11.99
C ARG A 44 -19.19 5.48 13.50
N ILE A 45 -19.55 6.63 14.08
CA ILE A 45 -19.92 6.74 15.49
C ILE A 45 -21.39 6.38 15.62
N ASP A 46 -21.69 5.41 16.49
CA ASP A 46 -23.07 4.98 16.75
C ASP A 46 -23.75 5.93 17.75
N GLN A 47 -24.38 6.97 17.20
CA GLN A 47 -25.13 7.97 17.97
C GLN A 47 -26.28 7.33 18.76
N GLN A 48 -27.01 6.36 18.17
CA GLN A 48 -28.16 5.76 18.81
C GLN A 48 -27.78 5.02 20.08
N ARG A 49 -26.65 4.29 20.06
CA ARG A 49 -26.15 3.58 21.23
C ARG A 49 -25.73 4.54 22.35
N ILE A 50 -25.04 5.63 21.99
CA ILE A 50 -24.59 6.63 22.96
C ILE A 50 -25.79 7.32 23.61
N THR A 51 -26.77 7.75 22.81
CA THR A 51 -27.99 8.42 23.32
C THR A 51 -28.87 7.48 24.13
N ALA A 52 -28.99 6.20 23.73
CA ALA A 52 -29.71 5.19 24.51
C ALA A 52 -29.01 4.88 25.84
N GLY A 53 -27.67 4.83 25.86
CA GLY A 53 -26.88 4.66 27.08
C GLY A 53 -27.08 5.82 28.07
N LEU A 54 -27.09 7.04 27.59
CA LEU A 54 -27.37 8.24 28.40
C LEU A 54 -28.81 8.22 28.93
N LEU A 55 -29.78 7.86 28.09
CA LEU A 55 -31.18 7.76 28.49
C LEU A 55 -31.39 6.68 29.57
N GLY A 56 -30.72 5.54 29.44
CA GLY A 56 -30.73 4.48 30.46
C GLY A 56 -30.15 4.94 31.82
N ALA A 57 -29.29 5.95 31.81
CA ALA A 57 -28.78 6.62 33.02
C ALA A 57 -29.68 7.81 33.50
N GLY A 58 -30.87 7.98 32.90
CA GLY A 58 -31.78 9.08 33.25
C GLY A 58 -31.45 10.43 32.62
N LEU A 59 -30.59 10.44 31.57
CA LEU A 59 -30.11 11.66 30.93
C LEU A 59 -30.63 11.73 29.49
N ALA A 60 -31.49 12.70 29.19
CA ALA A 60 -31.97 12.91 27.83
C ALA A 60 -30.97 13.73 27.01
N THR A 61 -30.55 13.24 25.84
CA THR A 61 -29.65 13.97 24.95
C THR A 61 -30.40 15.03 24.18
N THR A 62 -29.99 16.28 24.30
CA THR A 62 -30.61 17.43 23.59
C THR A 62 -29.83 17.84 22.35
N LYS A 63 -28.50 17.63 22.34
CA LYS A 63 -27.64 17.93 21.20
C LYS A 63 -26.56 16.85 21.09
N PHE A 64 -26.26 16.43 19.86
CA PHE A 64 -25.21 15.49 19.54
C PHE A 64 -24.42 15.98 18.32
N ASP A 65 -23.15 16.26 18.52
CA ASP A 65 -22.20 16.62 17.46
C ASP A 65 -21.17 15.50 17.33
N SER A 66 -20.82 15.11 16.10
CA SER A 66 -19.79 14.08 15.86
C SER A 66 -18.76 14.55 14.84
N ASP A 67 -17.49 14.32 15.15
CA ASP A 67 -16.37 14.47 14.24
C ASP A 67 -15.91 13.07 13.82
N ASN A 68 -16.39 12.65 12.66
CA ASN A 68 -16.17 11.31 12.13
C ASN A 68 -14.95 11.21 11.22
N ASN A 69 -14.28 12.32 10.93
CA ASN A 69 -13.17 12.38 10.00
C ASN A 69 -11.84 12.51 10.75
N GLY A 70 -10.81 11.80 10.26
CA GLY A 70 -9.46 11.86 10.80
C GLY A 70 -8.42 11.94 9.69
N SER A 71 -7.27 12.54 9.98
CA SER A 71 -6.10 12.44 9.11
C SER A 71 -5.40 11.12 9.38
N ALA A 72 -5.14 10.35 8.33
CA ALA A 72 -4.57 9.02 8.41
C ALA A 72 -3.19 8.97 7.77
N TYR A 73 -2.30 8.17 8.38
CA TYR A 73 -0.94 7.93 7.91
C TYR A 73 -0.63 6.43 7.96
N LYS A 74 0.16 5.96 6.99
CA LYS A 74 0.62 4.57 6.96
C LYS A 74 2.07 4.54 6.50
N LEU A 75 2.90 3.75 7.18
CA LEU A 75 4.25 3.38 6.77
C LEU A 75 4.25 1.87 6.56
N PHE A 76 4.74 1.41 5.41
CA PHE A 76 4.70 0.00 5.08
C PHE A 76 5.91 -0.45 4.30
N GLY A 77 6.20 -1.75 4.39
CA GLY A 77 7.14 -2.45 3.56
C GLY A 77 6.52 -3.73 3.04
N GLY A 78 6.94 -4.16 1.86
CA GLY A 78 6.41 -5.36 1.24
C GLY A 78 7.47 -6.09 0.42
N TYR A 79 7.13 -7.33 0.11
CA TYR A 79 7.90 -8.17 -0.79
C TYR A 79 6.97 -8.76 -1.85
N GLN A 80 7.21 -8.41 -3.10
CA GLN A 80 6.50 -8.97 -4.24
C GLN A 80 7.21 -10.27 -4.64
N PHE A 81 6.61 -11.41 -4.27
CA PHE A 81 7.17 -12.74 -4.52
C PHE A 81 6.68 -13.36 -5.83
N HIS A 82 5.64 -12.78 -6.44
CA HIS A 82 5.07 -13.18 -7.71
C HIS A 82 4.62 -11.93 -8.48
N PRO A 83 4.62 -11.90 -9.82
CA PRO A 83 4.15 -10.73 -10.60
C PRO A 83 2.77 -10.22 -10.18
N ASN A 84 1.89 -11.09 -9.69
CA ASN A 84 0.54 -10.76 -9.28
C ASN A 84 0.33 -10.75 -7.75
N PHE A 85 1.34 -11.10 -6.92
CA PHE A 85 1.17 -11.21 -5.48
C PHE A 85 2.34 -10.62 -4.69
N ALA A 86 1.99 -9.92 -3.62
CA ALA A 86 2.95 -9.40 -2.65
C ALA A 86 2.44 -9.62 -1.22
N LEU A 87 3.36 -9.68 -0.27
CA LEU A 87 3.09 -9.62 1.15
C LEU A 87 3.52 -8.24 1.64
N GLU A 88 2.65 -7.54 2.37
CA GLU A 88 2.86 -6.18 2.86
C GLU A 88 2.63 -6.12 4.37
N ALA A 89 3.58 -5.56 5.12
CA ALA A 89 3.44 -5.29 6.54
C ALA A 89 3.60 -3.80 6.79
N GLY A 90 2.84 -3.24 7.75
CA GLY A 90 2.89 -1.80 7.98
C GLY A 90 2.39 -1.38 9.35
N PHE A 91 2.72 -0.14 9.68
CA PHE A 91 2.14 0.61 10.78
C PHE A 91 1.14 1.61 10.21
N PHE A 92 -0.01 1.76 10.86
CA PHE A 92 -1.02 2.74 10.52
C PHE A 92 -1.47 3.55 11.73
N ASP A 93 -1.84 4.81 11.49
CA ASP A 93 -2.55 5.67 12.41
C ASP A 93 -3.76 6.24 11.64
N LEU A 94 -4.96 5.89 12.07
CA LEU A 94 -6.20 6.33 11.43
C LEU A 94 -6.66 7.70 11.95
N GLY A 95 -5.89 8.33 12.83
CA GLY A 95 -6.22 9.62 13.40
C GLY A 95 -7.14 9.55 14.61
N SER A 96 -7.83 10.64 14.86
CA SER A 96 -8.71 10.81 16.02
C SER A 96 -10.13 11.15 15.56
N PHE A 97 -11.10 10.51 16.20
CA PHE A 97 -12.53 10.74 16.01
C PHE A 97 -13.14 11.22 17.30
N GLY A 98 -14.20 12.02 17.25
CA GLY A 98 -14.77 12.59 18.45
C GLY A 98 -16.29 12.74 18.41
N PHE A 99 -16.89 12.88 19.58
CA PHE A 99 -18.28 13.30 19.72
C PHE A 99 -18.48 14.19 20.96
N ALA A 100 -19.52 14.99 20.92
CA ALA A 100 -19.98 15.80 22.03
C ALA A 100 -21.51 15.65 22.17
N ALA A 101 -21.96 15.27 23.38
CA ALA A 101 -23.36 15.17 23.72
C ALA A 101 -23.70 16.11 24.87
N THR A 102 -24.81 16.85 24.74
CA THR A 102 -25.39 17.68 25.80
C THR A 102 -26.64 17.03 26.33
N THR A 103 -26.83 17.04 27.63
CA THR A 103 -27.93 16.32 28.28
C THR A 103 -28.81 17.23 29.16
N VAL A 104 -30.01 16.72 29.46
CA VAL A 104 -30.92 17.23 30.48
C VAL A 104 -31.20 16.06 31.44
N PRO A 105 -30.97 16.23 32.79
CA PRO A 105 -30.43 17.43 33.48
C PRO A 105 -29.07 17.85 32.98
N THR A 106 -28.71 19.11 33.19
CA THR A 106 -27.55 19.77 32.58
C THR A 106 -26.25 19.02 32.81
N GLY A 107 -25.66 18.55 31.69
CA GLY A 107 -24.37 17.89 31.66
C GLY A 107 -23.85 17.78 30.24
N THR A 108 -22.57 17.46 30.06
CA THR A 108 -21.95 17.18 28.77
C THR A 108 -21.14 15.90 28.85
N LEU A 109 -21.15 15.15 27.75
CA LEU A 109 -20.26 14.00 27.53
C LEU A 109 -19.48 14.22 26.24
N ASN A 110 -18.17 14.31 26.33
CA ASN A 110 -17.26 14.42 25.21
C ASN A 110 -16.41 13.15 25.14
N GLY A 111 -16.35 12.51 23.98
CA GLY A 111 -15.51 11.35 23.71
C GLY A 111 -14.54 11.65 22.57
N ARG A 112 -13.31 11.18 22.69
CA ARG A 112 -12.30 11.17 21.62
C ARG A 112 -11.68 9.80 21.56
N MET A 113 -11.67 9.21 20.37
CA MET A 113 -11.07 7.91 20.07
C MET A 113 -9.89 8.11 19.12
N ARG A 114 -8.78 7.44 19.38
CA ARG A 114 -7.64 7.34 18.46
C ARG A 114 -7.33 5.89 18.16
N VAL A 115 -7.09 5.58 16.88
CA VAL A 115 -6.84 4.22 16.40
C VAL A 115 -5.50 4.16 15.70
N GLN A 116 -4.62 3.29 16.18
CA GLN A 116 -3.31 3.03 15.57
C GLN A 116 -2.96 1.55 15.69
N GLY A 117 -2.14 1.00 14.80
CA GLY A 117 -1.79 -0.42 14.87
C GLY A 117 -0.80 -0.87 13.81
N LEU A 118 -0.68 -2.20 13.74
CA LEU A 118 0.12 -2.90 12.73
C LEU A 118 -0.81 -3.70 11.83
N ASN A 119 -0.43 -3.90 10.59
CA ASN A 119 -1.14 -4.76 9.65
C ASN A 119 -0.19 -5.69 8.90
N LEU A 120 -0.74 -6.81 8.46
CA LEU A 120 -0.12 -7.76 7.55
C LEU A 120 -1.15 -8.09 6.47
N ASP A 121 -0.82 -7.79 5.21
CA ASP A 121 -1.73 -7.88 4.08
C ASP A 121 -1.13 -8.77 2.97
N LEU A 122 -1.95 -9.63 2.40
CA LEU A 122 -1.72 -10.20 1.09
C LEU A 122 -2.28 -9.23 0.04
N VAL A 123 -1.45 -8.86 -0.91
CA VAL A 123 -1.79 -7.92 -1.99
C VAL A 123 -1.81 -8.64 -3.32
N GLY A 124 -2.97 -8.66 -3.95
CA GLY A 124 -3.12 -9.06 -5.35
C GLY A 124 -2.88 -7.87 -6.26
N ILE A 125 -2.14 -8.07 -7.35
CA ILE A 125 -1.76 -7.05 -8.32
C ILE A 125 -2.22 -7.51 -9.69
N LEU A 126 -3.07 -6.73 -10.35
CA LEU A 126 -3.55 -6.97 -11.69
C LEU A 126 -3.02 -5.88 -12.61
N PRO A 127 -2.06 -6.17 -13.50
CA PRO A 127 -1.61 -5.22 -14.50
C PRO A 127 -2.75 -4.90 -15.49
N LEU A 128 -3.06 -3.61 -15.66
CA LEU A 128 -4.06 -3.13 -16.61
C LEU A 128 -3.40 -2.60 -17.89
N SER A 129 -2.19 -2.04 -17.74
CA SER A 129 -1.35 -1.55 -18.84
C SER A 129 0.11 -1.53 -18.39
N GLU A 130 1.02 -1.05 -19.24
CA GLU A 130 2.46 -0.93 -18.90
C GLU A 130 2.72 -0.10 -17.63
N ARG A 131 1.87 0.87 -17.33
CA ARG A 131 2.05 1.77 -16.19
C ARG A 131 0.98 1.65 -15.12
N TRP A 132 -0.19 1.09 -15.44
CA TRP A 132 -1.31 1.01 -14.52
C TRP A 132 -1.53 -0.41 -14.02
N SER A 133 -1.77 -0.54 -12.74
CA SER A 133 -2.15 -1.80 -12.10
C SER A 133 -3.27 -1.57 -11.10
N ALA A 134 -4.26 -2.43 -11.09
CA ALA A 134 -5.22 -2.51 -9.99
C ALA A 134 -4.63 -3.35 -8.86
N THR A 135 -4.95 -3.01 -7.63
CA THR A 135 -4.54 -3.78 -6.44
C THR A 135 -5.75 -4.13 -5.60
N ALA A 136 -5.71 -5.32 -5.00
CA ALA A 136 -6.67 -5.74 -3.99
C ALA A 136 -5.90 -6.26 -2.78
N ARG A 137 -6.41 -6.02 -1.56
CA ARG A 137 -5.78 -6.41 -0.30
C ARG A 137 -6.74 -7.14 0.58
N VAL A 138 -6.26 -8.19 1.19
CA VAL A 138 -6.88 -8.85 2.31
C VAL A 138 -5.83 -9.10 3.38
N GLY A 139 -6.12 -8.74 4.60
CA GLY A 139 -5.14 -8.87 5.68
C GLY A 139 -5.75 -8.86 7.06
N MET A 140 -4.84 -8.96 8.00
CA MET A 140 -5.12 -8.86 9.42
C MET A 140 -4.46 -7.60 9.97
N GLN A 141 -5.08 -7.01 10.96
CA GLN A 141 -4.54 -5.86 11.66
C GLN A 141 -4.66 -6.07 13.17
N ASN A 142 -3.65 -5.62 13.91
CA ASN A 142 -3.68 -5.52 15.36
C ASN A 142 -3.75 -4.03 15.72
N ALA A 143 -4.97 -3.57 16.01
CA ALA A 143 -5.23 -2.18 16.33
C ALA A 143 -5.28 -1.96 17.83
N ARG A 144 -4.77 -0.82 18.26
CA ARG A 144 -4.95 -0.27 19.59
C ARG A 144 -5.84 0.94 19.52
N THR A 145 -7.00 0.84 20.15
CA THR A 145 -7.93 1.95 20.35
C THR A 145 -7.68 2.58 21.72
N ARG A 146 -7.56 3.88 21.75
CA ARG A 146 -7.46 4.68 22.98
C ARG A 146 -8.59 5.67 23.01
N ASP A 147 -9.48 5.50 23.98
CA ASP A 147 -10.59 6.40 24.18
C ASP A 147 -10.28 7.37 25.33
N ARG A 148 -10.77 8.56 25.19
CA ARG A 148 -10.70 9.59 26.23
C ARG A 148 -12.06 10.24 26.35
N PHE A 149 -12.68 10.06 27.51
CA PHE A 149 -13.95 10.69 27.83
C PHE A 149 -13.76 11.82 28.82
N ARG A 150 -14.55 12.86 28.65
CA ARG A 150 -14.69 13.97 29.59
C ARG A 150 -16.17 14.24 29.79
N SER A 151 -16.60 14.41 31.04
CA SER A 151 -17.96 14.76 31.37
C SER A 151 -18.01 15.98 32.27
N THR A 152 -19.13 16.65 32.26
CA THR A 152 -19.47 17.75 33.17
C THR A 152 -20.89 17.59 33.70
N GLY A 153 -21.21 18.26 34.80
CA GLY A 153 -22.53 18.20 35.42
C GLY A 153 -22.83 16.84 36.02
N VAL A 154 -24.03 16.32 35.76
CA VAL A 154 -24.53 15.07 36.36
C VAL A 154 -24.07 13.79 35.65
N VAL A 155 -23.28 13.89 34.59
CA VAL A 155 -22.77 12.73 33.84
C VAL A 155 -21.60 12.10 34.58
N ALA A 156 -21.81 10.92 35.16
CA ALA A 156 -20.75 10.16 35.84
C ALA A 156 -19.96 9.28 34.88
N LEU A 157 -18.62 9.31 34.98
CA LEU A 157 -17.72 8.45 34.21
C LEU A 157 -17.02 7.45 35.15
N GLN A 158 -17.16 6.17 34.87
CA GLN A 158 -16.45 5.11 35.64
C GLN A 158 -15.00 4.95 35.18
N ASN A 159 -14.75 5.00 33.84
CA ASN A 159 -13.43 4.90 33.25
C ASN A 159 -13.25 6.02 32.19
N PRO A 160 -12.47 7.10 32.48
CA PRO A 160 -12.29 8.20 31.56
C PRO A 160 -11.30 7.92 30.42
N THR A 161 -10.47 6.87 30.51
CA THR A 161 -9.41 6.57 29.53
C THR A 161 -9.29 5.06 29.23
N PRO A 162 -10.35 4.42 28.74
CA PRO A 162 -10.26 3.01 28.36
C PRO A 162 -9.32 2.83 27.16
N SER A 163 -8.67 1.69 27.09
CA SER A 163 -7.81 1.32 25.96
C SER A 163 -7.98 -0.16 25.68
N GLU A 164 -8.20 -0.50 24.44
CA GLU A 164 -8.35 -1.86 23.96
C GLU A 164 -7.37 -2.16 22.84
N ARG A 165 -6.96 -3.41 22.74
CA ARG A 165 -6.17 -3.92 21.64
C ARG A 165 -6.83 -5.17 21.12
N ASP A 166 -7.10 -5.18 19.81
CA ASP A 166 -7.77 -6.29 19.18
C ASP A 166 -7.19 -6.57 17.78
N THR A 167 -7.36 -7.82 17.35
CA THR A 167 -6.92 -8.28 16.03
C THR A 167 -8.15 -8.55 15.17
N ASN A 168 -8.24 -7.85 14.06
CA ASN A 168 -9.36 -7.95 13.14
C ASN A 168 -8.87 -8.02 11.69
N TYR A 169 -9.81 -8.31 10.77
CA TYR A 169 -9.51 -8.29 9.35
C TYR A 169 -9.53 -6.88 8.76
N LYS A 170 -8.87 -6.75 7.63
CA LYS A 170 -8.77 -5.55 6.82
C LYS A 170 -8.93 -5.92 5.35
N LEU A 171 -9.64 -5.09 4.60
CA LEU A 171 -9.83 -5.24 3.17
C LEU A 171 -9.48 -3.92 2.47
N GLY A 172 -9.01 -3.99 1.24
CA GLY A 172 -8.72 -2.80 0.46
C GLY A 172 -8.65 -3.06 -1.03
N ILE A 173 -8.86 -2.00 -1.78
CA ILE A 173 -8.65 -1.93 -3.23
C ILE A 173 -7.85 -0.69 -3.54
N GLY A 174 -7.13 -0.71 -4.65
CA GLY A 174 -6.32 0.44 -5.05
C GLY A 174 -6.00 0.45 -6.53
N LEU A 175 -5.50 1.58 -6.96
CA LEU A 175 -4.98 1.80 -8.30
C LEU A 175 -3.55 2.32 -8.18
N GLN A 176 -2.62 1.70 -8.88
CA GLN A 176 -1.20 1.99 -8.85
C GLN A 176 -0.72 2.45 -10.20
N PHE A 177 0.08 3.51 -10.21
CA PHE A 177 0.71 4.08 -11.40
C PHE A 177 2.23 4.07 -11.27
N ALA A 178 2.92 3.50 -12.25
CA ALA A 178 4.38 3.50 -12.33
C ALA A 178 4.86 4.81 -12.96
N VAL A 179 5.37 5.73 -12.12
CA VAL A 179 5.97 6.99 -12.58
C VAL A 179 7.29 6.69 -13.29
N ASN A 180 8.11 5.85 -12.67
CA ASN A 180 9.35 5.31 -13.21
C ASN A 180 9.67 3.96 -12.55
N PRO A 181 10.74 3.25 -12.94
CA PRO A 181 11.09 1.95 -12.35
C PRO A 181 11.33 1.99 -10.83
N SER A 182 11.72 3.13 -10.28
CA SER A 182 12.06 3.31 -8.87
C SER A 182 10.96 3.95 -8.02
N MET A 183 9.84 4.40 -8.63
CA MET A 183 8.78 5.10 -7.92
C MET A 183 7.40 4.78 -8.49
N LEU A 184 6.49 4.39 -7.61
CA LEU A 184 5.08 4.17 -7.92
C LEU A 184 4.23 5.11 -7.06
N VAL A 185 3.14 5.57 -7.61
CA VAL A 185 2.08 6.29 -6.88
C VAL A 185 0.87 5.37 -6.80
N ARG A 186 0.25 5.29 -5.62
CA ARG A 186 -0.87 4.39 -5.40
C ARG A 186 -2.00 5.11 -4.67
N LEU A 187 -3.21 5.00 -5.20
CA LEU A 187 -4.45 5.44 -4.55
C LEU A 187 -5.13 4.22 -3.97
N ASP A 188 -5.40 4.24 -2.68
CA ASP A 188 -5.96 3.12 -1.93
C ASP A 188 -7.26 3.52 -1.23
N ALA A 189 -8.25 2.62 -1.26
CA ALA A 189 -9.43 2.65 -0.40
C ALA A 189 -9.42 1.39 0.46
N GLU A 190 -9.33 1.57 1.77
CA GLU A 190 -9.16 0.48 2.73
C GLU A 190 -10.25 0.55 3.81
N ARG A 191 -10.73 -0.63 4.24
CA ARG A 191 -11.68 -0.78 5.35
C ARG A 191 -11.03 -1.59 6.46
N TYR A 192 -11.03 -1.00 7.64
CA TYR A 192 -10.52 -1.59 8.87
C TYR A 192 -11.68 -1.95 9.77
N ARG A 193 -11.77 -3.22 10.18
CA ARG A 193 -12.71 -3.64 11.23
C ARG A 193 -12.10 -3.30 12.58
N ILE A 194 -12.74 -2.45 13.35
CA ILE A 194 -12.23 -1.96 14.63
C ILE A 194 -13.23 -2.30 15.73
N ASN A 195 -12.74 -2.81 16.85
CA ASN A 195 -13.50 -2.89 18.09
C ASN A 195 -13.07 -1.73 18.99
N ASP A 196 -14.03 -0.97 19.52
CA ASP A 196 -13.72 0.09 20.47
C ASP A 196 -13.63 -0.43 21.90
N ALA A 197 -13.04 0.37 22.80
CA ALA A 197 -12.81 -0.01 24.17
C ALA A 197 -14.10 -0.07 25.05
N VAL A 198 -15.25 0.22 24.47
CA VAL A 198 -16.58 0.12 25.10
C VAL A 198 -17.45 -0.97 24.50
N GLY A 199 -16.83 -1.93 23.77
CA GLY A 199 -17.47 -3.13 23.25
C GLY A 199 -18.28 -2.94 21.97
N ASN A 200 -18.08 -1.85 21.24
CA ASN A 200 -18.71 -1.63 19.95
C ASN A 200 -17.83 -2.16 18.81
N ARG A 201 -18.47 -2.69 17.78
CA ARG A 201 -17.81 -3.13 16.54
C ARG A 201 -18.16 -2.15 15.42
N GLY A 202 -17.15 -1.46 14.93
CA GLY A 202 -17.30 -0.48 13.86
C GLY A 202 -16.35 -0.74 12.70
N ASP A 203 -16.57 -0.01 11.62
CA ASP A 203 -15.65 0.03 10.49
C ASP A 203 -15.08 1.44 10.36
N VAL A 204 -13.78 1.51 10.11
CA VAL A 204 -13.11 2.75 9.71
C VAL A 204 -12.69 2.60 8.25
N ASN A 205 -13.17 3.49 7.41
CA ASN A 205 -12.78 3.55 6.02
C ASN A 205 -11.66 4.58 5.87
N MET A 206 -10.63 4.25 5.09
CA MET A 206 -9.50 5.13 4.79
C MET A 206 -9.35 5.26 3.29
N VAL A 207 -9.19 6.48 2.81
CA VAL A 207 -8.76 6.77 1.43
C VAL A 207 -7.41 7.46 1.52
N SER A 208 -6.41 6.96 0.81
CA SER A 208 -5.03 7.43 0.91
C SER A 208 -4.31 7.44 -0.41
N LEU A 209 -3.37 8.38 -0.52
CA LEU A 209 -2.37 8.45 -1.57
C LEU A 209 -1.03 7.97 -1.00
N SER A 210 -0.37 7.06 -1.73
CA SER A 210 0.88 6.44 -1.29
C SER A 210 1.98 6.69 -2.31
N LEU A 211 3.19 6.90 -1.79
CA LEU A 211 4.43 6.81 -2.55
C LEU A 211 5.09 5.47 -2.21
N VAL A 212 5.43 4.71 -3.24
CA VAL A 212 6.02 3.38 -3.10
C VAL A 212 7.35 3.36 -3.85
N PHE A 213 8.39 2.86 -3.19
CA PHE A 213 9.75 2.78 -3.68
C PHE A 213 10.18 1.31 -3.78
N PRO A 214 10.20 0.74 -5.00
CA PRO A 214 10.74 -0.60 -5.24
C PRO A 214 12.26 -0.63 -5.07
N PHE A 215 12.77 -1.67 -4.41
CA PHE A 215 14.19 -1.93 -4.24
C PHE A 215 14.59 -3.18 -5.02
N GLY A 216 15.53 -3.05 -5.95
CA GLY A 216 16.01 -4.17 -6.75
C GLY A 216 15.05 -4.63 -7.86
N ARG A 217 14.06 -3.81 -8.23
CA ARG A 217 13.21 -4.07 -9.39
C ARG A 217 14.06 -3.97 -10.65
N MET A 218 14.28 -5.09 -11.33
CA MET A 218 14.85 -5.06 -12.67
C MET A 218 13.88 -4.34 -13.61
N ALA A 219 14.39 -3.40 -14.41
CA ALA A 219 13.59 -2.84 -15.50
C ALA A 219 13.15 -3.99 -16.41
N ALA A 220 11.85 -4.01 -16.77
CA ALA A 220 11.38 -4.96 -17.76
C ALA A 220 12.28 -4.85 -18.99
N PRO A 221 12.76 -5.98 -19.57
CA PRO A 221 13.52 -5.93 -20.81
C PRO A 221 12.72 -5.13 -21.83
N ALA A 222 13.37 -4.17 -22.48
CA ALA A 222 12.74 -3.45 -23.59
C ALA A 222 12.15 -4.47 -24.55
N PRO A 223 10.93 -4.27 -25.08
CA PRO A 223 10.36 -5.18 -26.05
C PRO A 223 11.41 -5.36 -27.14
N ARG A 224 11.90 -6.58 -27.29
CA ARG A 224 12.76 -6.89 -28.41
C ARG A 224 11.89 -6.66 -29.65
N THR A 225 12.18 -5.59 -30.39
CA THR A 225 11.65 -5.43 -31.72
C THR A 225 12.20 -6.64 -32.49
N THR A 226 11.41 -7.70 -32.57
CA THR A 226 11.67 -8.76 -33.56
C THR A 226 11.60 -8.06 -34.90
N LEU A 227 12.76 -7.73 -35.42
CA LEU A 227 12.84 -7.34 -36.83
C LEU A 227 12.07 -8.43 -37.57
N ALA A 228 11.00 -8.05 -38.24
CA ALA A 228 10.28 -8.95 -39.10
C ALA A 228 11.32 -9.61 -40.00
N PRO A 229 11.26 -10.96 -40.20
CA PRO A 229 12.20 -11.58 -41.10
C PRO A 229 12.11 -10.82 -42.41
N VAL A 230 13.22 -10.24 -42.84
CA VAL A 230 13.34 -9.65 -44.16
C VAL A 230 13.15 -10.85 -45.09
N TYR A 231 11.95 -11.02 -45.61
CA TYR A 231 11.73 -11.93 -46.74
C TYR A 231 12.65 -11.42 -47.82
N GLY A 232 13.72 -12.21 -48.11
CA GLY A 232 14.62 -11.88 -49.20
C GLY A 232 13.78 -11.66 -50.45
N VAL A 233 13.95 -10.49 -51.04
CA VAL A 233 13.40 -10.21 -52.35
C VAL A 233 13.90 -11.35 -53.22
N PRO A 234 13.02 -12.11 -53.91
CA PRO A 234 13.49 -13.18 -54.76
C PRO A 234 14.43 -12.53 -55.80
N VAL A 235 15.69 -12.92 -55.75
CA VAL A 235 16.66 -12.55 -56.78
C VAL A 235 16.08 -13.11 -58.08
N ALA A 236 15.60 -12.23 -58.96
CA ALA A 236 15.13 -12.62 -60.28
C ALA A 236 16.26 -13.37 -60.94
N ALA A 237 15.99 -14.61 -61.31
CA ALA A 237 16.95 -15.46 -62.04
C ALA A 237 17.36 -14.72 -63.31
N VAL A 238 18.61 -14.30 -63.38
CA VAL A 238 19.20 -13.76 -64.62
C VAL A 238 19.15 -14.90 -65.63
N PRO A 239 18.48 -14.72 -66.79
CA PRO A 239 18.41 -15.77 -67.79
C PRO A 239 19.82 -16.06 -68.33
N ALA A 240 20.20 -17.34 -68.35
CA ALA A 240 21.51 -17.91 -68.72
C ALA A 240 21.86 -17.72 -70.25
N ALA A 241 21.32 -16.73 -70.93
CA ALA A 241 21.44 -16.57 -72.38
C ALA A 241 22.46 -15.51 -72.88
N VAL A 242 23.36 -15.01 -72.00
CA VAL A 242 24.37 -14.02 -72.43
C VAL A 242 25.84 -14.47 -72.20
N LEU A 243 26.09 -15.79 -72.02
CA LEU A 243 27.44 -16.29 -71.84
C LEU A 243 28.00 -17.09 -72.99
N VAL A 244 27.55 -16.80 -74.22
CA VAL A 244 28.12 -17.44 -75.43
C VAL A 244 28.42 -16.33 -76.45
N ALA A 245 29.46 -15.59 -76.28
CA ALA A 245 30.17 -14.87 -77.39
C ALA A 245 31.31 -14.00 -76.81
N THR A 246 32.37 -14.60 -76.33
CA THR A 246 33.70 -13.94 -76.31
C THR A 246 34.77 -14.96 -75.94
N SER A 247 34.95 -15.94 -76.80
CA SER A 247 36.20 -16.72 -76.89
C SER A 247 36.69 -16.63 -78.29
N GLU A 248 37.88 -16.33 -78.48
CA GLU A 248 38.74 -16.32 -79.66
C GLU A 248 39.16 -14.97 -80.19
N ARG A 249 40.12 -14.36 -79.49
CA ARG A 249 41.23 -13.73 -80.18
C ARG A 249 42.53 -14.20 -79.52
N ARG A 250 43.07 -15.20 -80.11
CA ARG A 250 44.48 -15.57 -79.97
C ARG A 250 45.32 -14.53 -80.65
N PHE A 251 46.12 -13.85 -79.88
CA PHE A 251 47.22 -13.01 -80.41
C PHE A 251 48.47 -13.92 -80.46
N ASP A 252 48.79 -14.36 -81.65
CA ASP A 252 50.12 -14.90 -81.96
C ASP A 252 51.09 -13.73 -82.06
N LEU A 253 51.99 -13.66 -81.10
CA LEU A 253 53.18 -12.80 -81.21
C LEU A 253 54.31 -13.70 -81.73
N ASP A 254 54.56 -13.61 -83.00
CA ASP A 254 55.76 -14.16 -83.67
C ASP A 254 56.98 -13.28 -83.36
N PHE A 255 57.95 -13.87 -82.63
CA PHE A 255 59.30 -13.34 -82.41
C PHE A 255 60.28 -14.10 -83.25
N SER A 256 60.37 -13.89 -84.58
CA SER A 256 61.48 -14.27 -85.43
C SER A 256 62.07 -13.08 -86.13
N GLY A 257 63.27 -12.71 -85.85
CA GLY A 257 63.96 -11.69 -86.62
C GLY A 257 65.18 -11.09 -85.95
N THR A 258 66.21 -11.80 -85.80
CA THR A 258 67.58 -11.63 -86.28
C THR A 258 68.07 -10.18 -86.54
N ARG A 259 69.07 -9.89 -85.87
CA ARG A 259 70.37 -9.24 -86.03
C ARG A 259 70.62 -8.05 -85.20
#